data_c25983c70f33b04868b4942cc73f3f31
#
_entry.id   c25983c70f33b04868b4942cc73f3f31
#
_cell.length_a   1.000
_cell.length_b   1.000
_cell.length_c   1.000
_cell.angle_alpha   90.00
_cell.angle_beta   90.00
_cell.angle_gamma   90.00
#
_symmetry.space_group_name_H-M   'P 1'
#
loop_
_entity.id
_entity.type
_entity.pdbx_description
1 polymer ?
#
loop_
_entity_poly.entity_id
_entity_poly.type
_entity_poly.pdbx_seq_one_letter_code
_entity_poly.pdbx_strand_id
1 'polypeptide(L)'
;MARGECNCGAVQFEIDADLSGVFVCHCSICRRSTGSNGIAVILVPNDQFRWLRGQEHTATWKKPDTDWQTWFCRVCGSPVPGENDPAKMFVPAGSITNGGDALKVIHHVWVGSKAVWDEIGDSGKQHAEGYRG
;
A
#
# COMPACT_ATOMS: atom_id res chain seq x y z
N MET A 1 6.25 3.98 16.45
CA MET A 1 6.03 2.55 16.12
C MET A 1 4.60 2.34 15.64
N ALA A 2 4.41 1.54 14.62
CA ALA A 2 3.10 1.24 14.08
C ALA A 2 2.93 -0.27 13.92
N ARG A 3 1.68 -0.74 13.88
CA ARG A 3 1.34 -2.14 13.65
C ARG A 3 0.21 -2.23 12.64
N GLY A 4 0.17 -3.35 11.94
CA GLY A 4 -0.89 -3.67 11.00
C GLY A 4 -1.19 -5.14 10.94
N GLU A 5 -2.33 -5.46 10.33
CA GLU A 5 -2.75 -6.85 10.14
C GLU A 5 -3.76 -6.98 9.01
N CYS A 6 -3.91 -8.18 8.50
CA CYS A 6 -4.98 -8.53 7.57
C CYS A 6 -6.30 -8.77 8.32
N ASN A 7 -7.41 -8.87 7.58
CA ASN A 7 -8.74 -9.01 8.20
C ASN A 7 -8.87 -10.22 9.11
N CYS A 8 -8.26 -11.36 8.79
CA CYS A 8 -8.36 -12.55 9.61
C CYS A 8 -7.32 -12.58 10.74
N GLY A 9 -6.37 -11.65 10.74
CA GLY A 9 -5.30 -11.59 11.74
C GLY A 9 -4.18 -12.61 11.56
N ALA A 10 -4.23 -13.44 10.51
CA ALA A 10 -3.17 -14.43 10.28
C ALA A 10 -1.83 -13.77 9.96
N VAL A 11 -1.85 -12.62 9.31
CA VAL A 11 -0.66 -11.84 8.96
C VAL A 11 -0.62 -10.59 9.81
N GLN A 12 0.46 -10.41 10.55
CA GLN A 12 0.69 -9.22 11.38
C GLN A 12 2.11 -8.71 11.18
N PHE A 13 2.27 -7.40 11.25
CA PHE A 13 3.58 -6.76 11.06
C PHE A 13 3.71 -5.52 11.95
N GLU A 14 4.95 -5.07 12.07
CA GLU A 14 5.32 -3.91 12.87
C GLU A 14 6.28 -3.03 12.08
N ILE A 15 6.15 -1.72 12.24
CA ILE A 15 7.02 -0.74 11.60
C ILE A 15 7.63 0.14 12.70
N ASP A 16 8.95 0.12 12.80
CA ASP A 16 9.69 0.93 13.77
C ASP A 16 10.05 2.28 13.13
N ALA A 17 9.04 3.08 12.93
CA ALA A 17 9.15 4.43 12.37
C ALA A 17 7.92 5.25 12.70
N ASP A 18 8.06 6.56 12.66
CA ASP A 18 6.94 7.48 12.72
C ASP A 18 6.38 7.64 11.30
N LEU A 19 5.15 7.22 11.11
CA LEU A 19 4.49 7.21 9.81
C LEU A 19 3.75 8.53 9.58
N SER A 20 3.92 9.12 8.39
CA SER A 20 3.29 10.41 8.08
C SER A 20 2.71 10.51 6.67
N GLY A 21 3.34 9.92 5.66
CA GLY A 21 2.96 10.14 4.26
C GLY A 21 2.37 8.92 3.59
N VAL A 22 1.23 9.12 2.92
CA VAL A 22 0.57 8.09 2.12
C VAL A 22 0.59 8.53 0.66
N PHE A 23 0.96 7.61 -0.24
CA PHE A 23 0.82 7.77 -1.68
C PHE A 23 -0.42 7.02 -2.14
N VAL A 24 -1.22 7.63 -3.01
CA VAL A 24 -2.36 6.94 -3.63
C VAL A 24 -2.11 6.84 -5.13
N CYS A 25 -2.11 5.62 -5.66
CA CYS A 25 -1.97 5.38 -7.09
C CYS A 25 -3.33 5.11 -7.71
N HIS A 26 -3.70 5.91 -8.72
CA HIS A 26 -4.99 5.86 -9.39
C HIS A 26 -4.96 5.12 -10.74
N CYS A 27 -3.87 4.44 -11.08
CA CYS A 27 -3.78 3.76 -12.36
C CYS A 27 -4.77 2.59 -12.48
N SER A 28 -5.05 2.16 -13.70
CA SER A 28 -6.02 1.09 -13.93
C SER A 28 -5.62 -0.23 -13.28
N ILE A 29 -4.33 -0.52 -13.17
CA ILE A 29 -3.81 -1.72 -12.51
C ILE A 29 -4.13 -1.66 -11.01
N CYS A 30 -3.83 -0.54 -10.37
CA CYS A 30 -4.09 -0.35 -8.94
C CYS A 30 -5.59 -0.38 -8.62
N ARG A 31 -6.41 0.24 -9.46
CA ARG A 31 -7.87 0.20 -9.29
C ARG A 31 -8.40 -1.23 -9.36
N ARG A 32 -7.94 -2.02 -10.33
CA ARG A 32 -8.38 -3.41 -10.46
C ARG A 32 -7.84 -4.31 -9.35
N SER A 33 -6.64 -4.02 -8.86
CA SER A 33 -6.03 -4.80 -7.78
C SER A 33 -6.78 -4.70 -6.47
N THR A 34 -7.46 -3.58 -6.22
CA THR A 34 -8.21 -3.35 -4.99
C THR A 34 -9.72 -3.40 -5.19
N GLY A 35 -10.19 -3.24 -6.43
CA GLY A 35 -11.62 -3.05 -6.71
C GLY A 35 -12.12 -1.70 -6.21
N SER A 36 -11.26 -0.69 -6.10
CA SER A 36 -11.58 0.63 -5.58
C SER A 36 -11.00 1.72 -6.48
N ASN A 37 -10.91 2.94 -5.95
CA ASN A 37 -10.41 4.11 -6.68
C ASN A 37 -8.89 4.12 -6.85
N GLY A 38 -8.18 3.22 -6.20
CA GLY A 38 -6.73 3.14 -6.28
C GLY A 38 -6.16 2.34 -5.14
N ILE A 39 -4.86 2.46 -4.97
CA ILE A 39 -4.13 1.82 -3.87
C ILE A 39 -3.48 2.91 -3.02
N ALA A 40 -3.71 2.86 -1.72
CA ALA A 40 -3.06 3.73 -0.74
C ALA A 40 -1.88 2.99 -0.14
N VAL A 41 -0.69 3.55 -0.23
CA VAL A 41 0.55 2.87 0.15
C VAL A 41 1.47 3.75 0.99
N ILE A 42 2.18 3.09 1.91
CA ILE A 42 3.29 3.66 2.66
C ILE A 42 4.55 2.92 2.22
N LEU A 43 5.62 3.65 1.90
CA LEU A 43 6.92 3.06 1.60
C LEU A 43 7.77 3.08 2.87
N VAL A 44 8.26 1.92 3.27
CA VAL A 44 8.98 1.74 4.54
C VAL A 44 10.33 1.11 4.26
N PRO A 45 11.45 1.72 4.72
CA PRO A 45 12.74 1.06 4.61
C PRO A 45 12.72 -0.35 5.21
N ASN A 46 13.40 -1.28 4.57
CA ASN A 46 13.37 -2.69 4.98
C ASN A 46 13.83 -2.90 6.42
N ASP A 47 14.80 -2.13 6.89
CA ASP A 47 15.34 -2.25 8.25
C ASP A 47 14.38 -1.72 9.33
N GLN A 48 13.30 -1.05 8.94
CA GLN A 48 12.26 -0.56 9.84
C GLN A 48 11.01 -1.44 9.83
N PHE A 49 10.98 -2.46 9.00
CA PHE A 49 9.82 -3.35 8.85
C PHE A 49 10.12 -4.72 9.46
N ARG A 50 9.15 -5.28 10.17
CA ARG A 50 9.26 -6.62 10.74
C ARG A 50 7.94 -7.37 10.68
N TRP A 51 7.97 -8.60 10.17
CA TRP A 51 6.85 -9.52 10.31
C TRP A 51 6.73 -9.97 11.77
N LEU A 52 5.54 -9.87 12.34
CA LEU A 52 5.26 -10.40 13.67
C LEU A 52 4.79 -11.85 13.59
N ARG A 53 3.96 -12.15 12.59
CA ARG A 53 3.54 -13.53 12.29
C ARG A 53 2.91 -13.61 10.90
N GLY A 54 2.82 -14.82 10.38
CA GLY A 54 2.02 -15.11 9.20
C GLY A 54 2.68 -14.78 7.87
N GLN A 55 3.98 -14.49 7.85
CA GLN A 55 4.68 -14.27 6.57
C GLN A 55 4.46 -15.45 5.61
N GLU A 56 4.39 -16.68 6.12
CA GLU A 56 4.15 -17.90 5.33
C GLU A 56 2.76 -17.97 4.74
N HIS A 57 1.81 -17.14 5.22
CA HIS A 57 0.46 -17.03 4.67
C HIS A 57 0.34 -16.00 3.57
N THR A 58 1.40 -15.26 3.27
CA THR A 58 1.38 -14.31 2.16
C THR A 58 1.49 -15.05 0.84
N ALA A 59 0.65 -14.64 -0.10
CA ALA A 59 0.67 -15.13 -1.46
C ALA A 59 0.89 -13.96 -2.40
N THR A 60 1.32 -14.24 -3.61
CA THR A 60 1.66 -13.22 -4.58
C THR A 60 1.27 -13.64 -5.99
N TRP A 61 0.98 -12.63 -6.80
CA TRP A 61 0.78 -12.79 -8.23
C TRP A 61 1.45 -11.64 -8.97
N LYS A 62 2.26 -11.96 -9.96
CA LYS A 62 2.92 -10.96 -10.78
C LYS A 62 2.16 -10.82 -12.09
N LYS A 63 1.78 -9.59 -12.45
CA LYS A 63 1.11 -9.32 -13.70
C LYS A 63 2.09 -9.48 -14.87
N PRO A 64 1.79 -10.33 -15.88
CA PRO A 64 2.68 -10.51 -17.03
C PRO A 64 2.97 -9.18 -17.73
N ASP A 65 4.18 -9.04 -18.23
CA ASP A 65 4.67 -7.89 -19.01
C ASP A 65 4.65 -6.57 -18.26
N THR A 66 4.63 -6.62 -16.92
CA THR A 66 4.71 -5.44 -16.04
C THR A 66 5.61 -5.75 -14.87
N ASP A 67 5.94 -4.72 -14.11
CA ASP A 67 6.63 -4.87 -12.82
C ASP A 67 5.65 -4.92 -11.64
N TRP A 68 4.34 -4.95 -11.91
CA TRP A 68 3.33 -5.01 -10.87
C TRP A 68 3.23 -6.39 -10.25
N GLN A 69 3.20 -6.41 -8.92
CA GLN A 69 3.06 -7.63 -8.12
C GLN A 69 2.06 -7.37 -7.00
N THR A 70 1.07 -8.24 -6.86
CA THR A 70 0.15 -8.19 -5.72
C THR A 70 0.67 -9.08 -4.61
N TRP A 71 0.40 -8.66 -3.37
CA TRP A 71 0.69 -9.42 -2.16
C TRP A 71 -0.57 -9.47 -1.34
N PHE A 72 -0.99 -10.65 -0.94
CA PHE A 72 -2.25 -10.83 -0.21
C PHE A 72 -2.17 -12.01 0.76
N CYS A 73 -3.04 -11.97 1.78
CA CYS A 73 -3.19 -13.09 2.71
C CYS A 73 -3.95 -14.21 2.02
N ARG A 74 -3.38 -15.42 1.98
CA ARG A 74 -4.05 -16.57 1.35
C ARG A 74 -5.28 -17.04 2.11
N VAL A 75 -5.44 -16.65 3.38
CA VAL A 75 -6.57 -17.04 4.21
C VAL A 75 -7.78 -16.14 4.00
N CYS A 76 -7.58 -14.82 4.00
CA CYS A 76 -8.69 -13.87 3.90
C CYS A 76 -8.67 -12.98 2.66
N GLY A 77 -7.61 -13.01 1.86
CA GLY A 77 -7.50 -12.23 0.63
C GLY A 77 -7.14 -10.76 0.84
N SER A 78 -6.96 -10.29 2.06
CA SER A 78 -6.57 -8.91 2.32
C SER A 78 -5.23 -8.58 1.67
N PRO A 79 -5.05 -7.39 1.10
CA PRO A 79 -3.73 -6.89 0.75
C PRO A 79 -2.81 -6.89 1.98
N VAL A 80 -1.57 -7.29 1.79
CA VAL A 80 -0.55 -7.32 2.83
C VAL A 80 0.73 -6.68 2.31
N PRO A 81 1.68 -6.33 3.20
CA PRO A 81 2.96 -5.79 2.76
C PRO A 81 3.73 -6.74 1.84
N GLY A 82 4.48 -6.15 0.92
CA GLY A 82 5.37 -6.86 0.01
C GLY A 82 6.56 -5.99 -0.35
N GLU A 83 7.47 -6.54 -1.12
CA GLU A 83 8.65 -5.80 -1.57
C GLU A 83 8.25 -4.75 -2.60
N ASN A 84 8.65 -3.50 -2.39
CA ASN A 84 8.53 -2.44 -3.38
C ASN A 84 9.76 -2.41 -4.30
N ASP A 85 10.92 -2.45 -3.70
CA ASP A 85 12.23 -2.46 -4.36
C ASP A 85 13.25 -3.07 -3.39
N PRO A 86 14.54 -3.19 -3.77
CA PRO A 86 15.54 -3.79 -2.87
C PRO A 86 15.72 -3.10 -1.52
N ALA A 87 15.29 -1.84 -1.39
CA ALA A 87 15.49 -1.05 -0.17
C ALA A 87 14.23 -0.84 0.65
N LYS A 88 13.05 -0.99 0.07
CA LYS A 88 11.79 -0.59 0.72
C LYS A 88 10.69 -1.63 0.58
N MET A 89 9.88 -1.69 1.63
CA MET A 89 8.62 -2.43 1.64
C MET A 89 7.48 -1.52 1.18
N PHE A 90 6.54 -2.12 0.46
CA PHE A 90 5.27 -1.54 0.06
C PHE A 90 4.24 -1.98 1.10
N VAL A 91 3.66 -1.04 1.84
CA VAL A 91 2.71 -1.34 2.91
C VAL A 91 1.36 -0.73 2.58
N PRO A 92 0.29 -1.53 2.45
CA PRO A 92 -1.06 -0.97 2.28
C PRO A 92 -1.42 -0.10 3.48
N ALA A 93 -1.72 1.18 3.23
CA ALA A 93 -1.97 2.13 4.31
C ALA A 93 -3.20 1.77 5.15
N GLY A 94 -4.22 1.19 4.51
CA GLY A 94 -5.44 0.78 5.20
C GLY A 94 -5.27 -0.41 6.15
N SER A 95 -4.14 -1.12 6.08
CA SER A 95 -3.87 -2.25 6.97
C SER A 95 -3.25 -1.84 8.31
N ILE A 96 -2.91 -0.56 8.49
CA ILE A 96 -2.36 -0.06 9.75
C ILE A 96 -3.49 -0.01 10.79
N THR A 97 -3.29 -0.72 11.89
CA THR A 97 -4.29 -0.83 12.98
C THR A 97 -3.91 -0.03 14.22
N ASN A 98 -2.65 0.39 14.32
CA ASN A 98 -2.16 1.13 15.48
C ASN A 98 -0.97 1.98 15.07
N GLY A 99 -0.87 3.20 15.61
CA GLY A 99 0.27 4.08 15.35
C GLY A 99 0.22 4.84 14.03
N GLY A 100 -0.96 4.91 13.39
CA GLY A 100 -1.14 5.61 12.11
C GLY A 100 -1.82 6.97 12.21
N ASP A 101 -1.89 7.59 13.39
CA ASP A 101 -2.68 8.81 13.60
C ASP A 101 -2.15 10.03 12.83
N ALA A 102 -0.87 10.05 12.50
CA ALA A 102 -0.26 11.14 11.75
C ALA A 102 -0.25 10.91 10.22
N LEU A 103 -0.77 9.78 9.77
CA LEU A 103 -0.83 9.48 8.34
C LEU A 103 -1.77 10.43 7.60
N LYS A 104 -1.32 10.95 6.48
CA LYS A 104 -2.17 11.70 5.56
C LYS A 104 -1.67 11.51 4.13
N VAL A 105 -2.57 11.61 3.18
CA VAL A 105 -2.20 11.54 1.77
C VAL A 105 -1.37 12.77 1.40
N ILE A 106 -0.17 12.53 0.90
CA ILE A 106 0.74 13.59 0.48
C ILE A 106 0.86 13.67 -1.04
N HIS A 107 0.73 12.56 -1.74
CA HIS A 107 0.79 12.50 -3.19
C HIS A 107 -0.25 11.55 -3.76
N HIS A 108 -0.88 12.00 -4.85
CA HIS A 108 -1.68 11.16 -5.74
C HIS A 108 -0.92 11.00 -7.04
N VAL A 109 -0.71 9.77 -7.49
CA VAL A 109 -0.04 9.51 -8.77
C VAL A 109 -1.01 8.85 -9.75
N TRP A 110 -0.72 9.03 -11.05
CA TRP A 110 -1.56 8.54 -12.14
C TRP A 110 -3.00 9.07 -12.08
N VAL A 111 -3.15 10.33 -11.66
CA VAL A 111 -4.45 11.01 -11.58
C VAL A 111 -5.10 11.11 -12.95
N GLY A 112 -4.31 11.18 -14.03
CA GLY A 112 -4.83 11.13 -15.40
C GLY A 112 -5.62 9.87 -15.72
N SER A 113 -5.44 8.80 -14.96
CA SER A 113 -6.14 7.51 -15.11
C SER A 113 -7.17 7.24 -14.03
N LYS A 114 -7.45 8.21 -13.16
CA LYS A 114 -8.38 8.00 -12.04
C LYS A 114 -9.78 7.62 -12.49
N ALA A 115 -10.49 6.91 -11.64
CA ALA A 115 -11.89 6.55 -11.91
C ALA A 115 -12.74 7.81 -12.11
N VAL A 116 -13.64 7.76 -13.08
CA VAL A 116 -14.50 8.93 -13.40
C VAL A 116 -15.43 9.32 -12.26
N TRP A 117 -15.78 8.36 -11.41
CA TRP A 117 -16.67 8.57 -10.27
C TRP A 117 -15.95 9.05 -9.02
N ASP A 118 -14.61 9.14 -9.04
CA ASP A 118 -13.80 9.52 -7.88
C ASP A 118 -13.54 11.03 -7.85
N GLU A 119 -13.77 11.64 -6.70
CA GLU A 119 -13.41 13.03 -6.44
C GLU A 119 -12.34 13.06 -5.34
N ILE A 120 -11.18 13.64 -5.66
CA ILE A 120 -10.10 13.78 -4.69
C ILE A 120 -10.38 14.98 -3.81
N GLY A 121 -10.67 14.75 -2.53
CA GLY A 121 -11.08 15.79 -1.58
C GLY A 121 -10.00 16.24 -0.60
N ASP A 122 -8.83 15.60 -0.59
CA ASP A 122 -7.72 15.99 0.28
C ASP A 122 -6.77 16.95 -0.42
N SER A 123 -5.75 17.43 0.31
CA SER A 123 -4.77 18.39 -0.20
C SER A 123 -3.49 17.73 -0.73
N GLY A 124 -3.47 16.42 -0.88
CA GLY A 124 -2.33 15.70 -1.46
C GLY A 124 -2.03 16.22 -2.86
N LYS A 125 -0.75 16.35 -3.17
CA LYS A 125 -0.33 16.86 -4.47
C LYS A 125 -0.69 15.86 -5.57
N GLN A 126 -1.34 16.33 -6.63
CA GLN A 126 -1.81 15.48 -7.72
C GLN A 126 -0.82 15.48 -8.87
N HIS A 127 -0.45 14.29 -9.34
CA HIS A 127 0.44 14.08 -10.48
C HIS A 127 -0.31 13.32 -11.55
N ALA A 128 -0.29 13.84 -12.77
CA ALA A 128 -0.98 13.20 -13.91
C ALA A 128 -0.44 11.80 -14.18
N GLU A 129 0.85 11.61 -13.98
CA GLU A 129 1.55 10.33 -14.14
C GLU A 129 2.29 9.98 -12.84
N GLY A 130 3.46 9.34 -12.93
CA GLY A 130 4.22 8.95 -11.75
C GLY A 130 4.83 10.12 -10.98
N TYR A 131 5.21 9.86 -9.73
CA TYR A 131 5.91 10.84 -8.90
C TYR A 131 7.37 10.96 -9.34
N ARG A 132 7.84 12.19 -9.51
CA ARG A 132 9.20 12.47 -9.99
C ARG A 132 10.00 13.34 -9.00
N GLY A 133 9.91 13.02 -7.74
CA GLY A 133 10.66 13.69 -6.69
C GLY A 133 10.13 15.06 -6.37
#